data_8a9b77e549d47337f9f360ff9edd73bb
#
_entry.id   8a9b77e549d47337f9f360ff9edd73bb
#
_cell.length_a   1.000
_cell.length_b   1.000
_cell.length_c   1.000
_cell.angle_alpha   90.00
_cell.angle_beta   90.00
_cell.angle_gamma   90.00
#
_symmetry.space_group_name_H-M   'P 1'
#
loop_
_entity.id
_entity.type
_entity.pdbx_description
1 polymer ?
#
loop_
_entity_poly.entity_id
_entity_poly.type
_entity_poly.pdbx_seq_one_letter_code
_entity_poly.pdbx_strand_id
1 'polypeptide(L)'
;MTTSIGISPSVSFVKGSGQVRGACPHDCPDTCSLITTVEDGVAVKVQGNPEHPQTGGVLCTKVSRYTERSYHPERILQPLKRVGPKGSGRFEPVSWDSALDEIAARLQAIAARNPEAIAPYSYAGTMGLVQAEGMAARFFNKLGASLLERTICSAAGGEALNQTLGGKVGMKVAFFAEARLIIIWGSNSIASNLHFWRHVQEAKRQGARIVCIDPRKTETADKCHEHIALRPGTDAALALALMHELIVHDWLDHDYIAKHTVGWEQLKARALLWPPARAAEVCGVPVEQITALARDYGTTQPAAIRLNYGMQRVRGGGNAARAIACLPALTGAWRQRAGGLLLSSSGMFPINRAAVQRPDLLAGRWPRTLNMITIGNDLLRDSSPDFGPKIEALIVYNSNPVAVAPESGKVVQGFEREDLFTVVLEHFQTDTADYADFILPATTQLEHWDIHASYGHT
;
A
#
# COMPACT_ATOMS: atom_id res chain seq x y z
N MET A 1 -22.66 -34.46 -15.52
CA MET A 1 -21.30 -35.04 -15.65
C MET A 1 -20.33 -34.04 -15.07
N THR A 2 -19.94 -34.24 -13.82
CA THR A 2 -19.00 -33.41 -13.10
C THR A 2 -17.59 -33.95 -13.37
N THR A 3 -16.85 -33.31 -14.23
CA THR A 3 -15.44 -33.63 -14.45
C THR A 3 -14.65 -33.13 -13.23
N SER A 4 -14.21 -34.04 -12.40
CA SER A 4 -13.24 -33.81 -11.35
C SER A 4 -11.89 -33.45 -11.98
N ILE A 5 -11.47 -32.19 -11.85
CA ILE A 5 -10.09 -31.80 -12.14
C ILE A 5 -9.23 -32.38 -11.02
N GLY A 6 -8.60 -33.51 -11.31
CA GLY A 6 -7.60 -34.13 -10.44
C GLY A 6 -6.37 -33.23 -10.37
N ILE A 7 -6.32 -32.34 -9.39
CA ILE A 7 -5.08 -31.66 -9.01
C ILE A 7 -4.33 -32.65 -8.12
N SER A 8 -3.36 -33.35 -8.71
CA SER A 8 -2.39 -34.10 -7.93
C SER A 8 -1.53 -33.12 -7.14
N PRO A 9 -1.49 -33.16 -5.81
CA PRO A 9 -0.64 -32.30 -5.04
C PRO A 9 0.77 -32.90 -4.95
N SER A 10 1.50 -32.90 -6.06
CA SER A 10 2.94 -33.03 -5.97
C SER A 10 3.55 -31.63 -5.77
N VAL A 11 3.32 -31.03 -4.62
CA VAL A 11 4.12 -29.90 -4.15
C VAL A 11 5.48 -30.49 -3.80
N SER A 12 6.37 -30.58 -4.78
CA SER A 12 7.76 -30.87 -4.50
C SER A 12 8.38 -29.61 -3.89
N PHE A 13 8.53 -29.58 -2.57
CA PHE A 13 9.57 -28.78 -1.94
C PHE A 13 10.86 -29.14 -2.68
N VAL A 14 11.71 -28.14 -3.00
CA VAL A 14 13.01 -28.44 -3.60
C VAL A 14 13.81 -29.24 -2.58
N LYS A 15 13.74 -30.56 -2.69
CA LYS A 15 14.60 -31.46 -1.94
C LYS A 15 15.93 -31.52 -2.72
N GLY A 16 16.94 -30.86 -2.19
CA GLY A 16 18.27 -30.80 -2.82
C GLY A 16 18.72 -29.37 -3.13
N SER A 17 19.67 -29.28 -4.02
CA SER A 17 20.28 -28.00 -4.43
C SER A 17 19.72 -27.53 -5.78
N GLY A 18 19.53 -26.20 -5.93
CA GLY A 18 19.02 -25.64 -7.17
C GLY A 18 18.61 -24.17 -7.07
N GLN A 19 18.04 -23.66 -8.14
CA GLN A 19 17.49 -22.29 -8.18
C GLN A 19 15.97 -22.34 -8.25
N VAL A 20 15.32 -21.52 -7.41
CA VAL A 20 13.86 -21.36 -7.37
C VAL A 20 13.50 -19.94 -7.78
N ARG A 21 12.62 -19.81 -8.77
CA ARG A 21 12.06 -18.52 -9.18
C ARG A 21 10.89 -18.16 -8.25
N GLY A 22 10.81 -16.87 -7.90
CA GLY A 22 9.75 -16.33 -7.06
C GLY A 22 9.51 -14.85 -7.33
N ALA A 23 8.61 -14.26 -6.54
CA ALA A 23 8.34 -12.84 -6.56
C ALA A 23 8.51 -12.23 -5.16
N CYS A 24 8.88 -10.95 -5.11
CA CYS A 24 8.92 -10.21 -3.88
C CYS A 24 7.50 -9.95 -3.36
N PRO A 25 7.15 -10.35 -2.14
CA PRO A 25 5.78 -10.23 -1.63
C PRO A 25 5.46 -8.88 -0.99
N HIS A 26 6.41 -7.96 -0.94
CA HIS A 26 6.21 -6.68 -0.26
C HIS A 26 5.20 -5.78 -0.96
N ASP A 27 4.61 -4.88 -0.18
CA ASP A 27 3.75 -3.77 -0.58
C ASP A 27 4.55 -2.65 -1.30
N CYS A 28 5.23 -3.02 -2.36
CA CYS A 28 6.18 -2.19 -3.07
C CYS A 28 5.86 -2.17 -4.57
N PRO A 29 5.80 -0.98 -5.21
CA PRO A 29 5.49 -0.87 -6.64
C PRO A 29 6.58 -1.41 -7.57
N ASP A 30 7.73 -1.83 -7.04
CA ASP A 30 8.81 -2.38 -7.84
C ASP A 30 8.57 -3.83 -8.27
N THR A 31 7.78 -4.62 -7.52
CA THR A 31 7.29 -5.96 -7.92
C THR A 31 8.40 -6.90 -8.43
N CYS A 32 9.51 -6.98 -7.70
CA CYS A 32 10.71 -7.69 -8.15
C CYS A 32 10.51 -9.19 -8.33
N SER A 33 10.97 -9.74 -9.45
CA SER A 33 11.17 -11.18 -9.62
C SER A 33 12.47 -11.62 -8.97
N LEU A 34 12.42 -12.75 -8.27
CA LEU A 34 13.52 -13.28 -7.45
C LEU A 34 14.04 -14.61 -8.00
N ILE A 35 15.32 -14.86 -7.77
CA ILE A 35 15.96 -16.17 -7.90
C ILE A 35 16.56 -16.51 -6.53
N THR A 36 16.08 -17.57 -5.92
CA THR A 36 16.60 -18.08 -4.64
C THR A 36 17.46 -19.30 -4.92
N THR A 37 18.72 -19.27 -4.49
CA THR A 37 19.61 -20.44 -4.52
C THR A 37 19.37 -21.27 -3.26
N VAL A 38 19.13 -22.56 -3.46
CA VAL A 38 18.90 -23.54 -2.40
C VAL A 38 20.02 -24.57 -2.44
N GLU A 39 20.62 -24.87 -1.30
CA GLU A 39 21.63 -25.91 -1.09
C GLU A 39 21.13 -26.82 0.03
N ASP A 40 21.00 -28.11 -0.26
CA ASP A 40 20.51 -29.13 0.67
C ASP A 40 19.22 -28.75 1.42
N GLY A 41 18.28 -28.10 0.70
CA GLY A 41 17.00 -27.65 1.25
C GLY A 41 17.05 -26.31 1.98
N VAL A 42 18.21 -25.67 2.08
CA VAL A 42 18.42 -24.37 2.74
C VAL A 42 18.57 -23.27 1.70
N ALA A 43 17.81 -22.18 1.85
CA ALA A 43 17.95 -21.00 1.00
C ALA A 43 19.20 -20.21 1.42
N VAL A 44 20.24 -20.23 0.60
CA VAL A 44 21.53 -19.60 0.92
C VAL A 44 21.69 -18.21 0.30
N LYS A 45 20.96 -17.90 -0.76
CA LYS A 45 21.09 -16.62 -1.48
C LYS A 45 19.78 -16.22 -2.16
N VAL A 46 19.46 -14.92 -2.11
CA VAL A 46 18.36 -14.32 -2.88
C VAL A 46 18.92 -13.25 -3.82
N GLN A 47 18.59 -13.34 -5.09
CA GLN A 47 19.01 -12.42 -6.15
C GLN A 47 17.80 -11.97 -6.97
N GLY A 48 17.92 -10.83 -7.65
CA GLY A 48 16.95 -10.42 -8.66
C GLY A 48 17.08 -11.27 -9.92
N ASN A 49 15.96 -11.50 -10.58
CA ASN A 49 15.92 -12.17 -11.87
C ASN A 49 16.40 -11.20 -12.98
N PRO A 50 17.55 -11.42 -13.65
CA PRO A 50 18.04 -10.54 -14.69
C PRO A 50 17.16 -10.51 -15.93
N GLU A 51 16.34 -11.54 -16.15
CA GLU A 51 15.39 -11.61 -17.27
C GLU A 51 14.09 -10.80 -17.01
N HIS A 52 13.87 -10.31 -15.77
CA HIS A 52 12.68 -9.56 -15.46
C HIS A 52 12.74 -8.15 -16.09
N PRO A 53 11.81 -7.80 -16.99
CA PRO A 53 11.96 -6.60 -17.85
C PRO A 53 11.97 -5.29 -17.06
N GLN A 54 11.23 -5.21 -15.95
CA GLN A 54 11.14 -4.00 -15.16
C GLN A 54 12.33 -3.81 -14.21
N THR A 55 12.82 -4.90 -13.60
CA THR A 55 13.81 -4.81 -12.52
C THR A 55 15.23 -5.19 -12.96
N GLY A 56 15.37 -5.98 -14.04
CA GLY A 56 16.67 -6.30 -14.64
C GLY A 56 17.69 -6.88 -13.65
N GLY A 57 17.23 -7.68 -12.69
CA GLY A 57 18.09 -8.34 -11.70
C GLY A 57 18.51 -7.47 -10.51
N VAL A 58 18.05 -6.23 -10.43
CA VAL A 58 18.34 -5.35 -9.27
C VAL A 58 17.38 -5.66 -8.13
N LEU A 59 17.89 -5.68 -6.89
CA LEU A 59 17.10 -5.78 -5.66
C LEU A 59 17.46 -4.67 -4.68
N CYS A 60 16.49 -4.29 -3.84
CA CYS A 60 16.78 -3.45 -2.69
C CYS A 60 17.51 -4.26 -1.58
N THR A 61 18.14 -3.54 -0.67
CA THR A 61 18.89 -4.13 0.45
C THR A 61 18.07 -5.03 1.36
N LYS A 62 16.76 -4.74 1.52
CA LYS A 62 15.86 -5.57 2.34
C LYS A 62 15.71 -6.98 1.75
N VAL A 63 15.45 -7.06 0.45
CA VAL A 63 15.12 -8.33 -0.23
C VAL A 63 16.34 -9.18 -0.45
N SER A 64 17.48 -8.58 -0.77
CA SER A 64 18.76 -9.32 -0.95
C SER A 64 19.22 -10.00 0.34
N ARG A 65 18.70 -9.60 1.51
CA ARG A 65 19.04 -10.13 2.82
C ARG A 65 17.93 -10.99 3.45
N TYR A 66 17.01 -11.53 2.65
CA TYR A 66 15.90 -12.34 3.17
C TYR A 66 16.32 -13.59 3.92
N THR A 67 17.45 -14.20 3.54
CA THR A 67 18.00 -15.37 4.25
C THR A 67 18.36 -15.03 5.69
N GLU A 68 18.92 -13.85 5.96
CA GLU A 68 19.24 -13.39 7.32
C GLU A 68 17.98 -13.30 8.19
N ARG A 69 16.85 -12.82 7.63
CA ARG A 69 15.58 -12.77 8.33
C ARG A 69 14.97 -14.16 8.53
N SER A 70 15.01 -15.01 7.50
CA SER A 70 14.42 -16.36 7.57
C SER A 70 15.11 -17.27 8.57
N TYR A 71 16.42 -17.11 8.73
CA TYR A 71 17.24 -17.90 9.66
C TYR A 71 17.72 -17.11 10.88
N HIS A 72 17.06 -15.99 11.18
CA HIS A 72 17.43 -15.19 12.35
C HIS A 72 17.25 -15.98 13.66
N PRO A 73 18.20 -15.94 14.60
CA PRO A 73 18.12 -16.73 15.83
C PRO A 73 16.96 -16.35 16.77
N GLU A 74 16.48 -15.11 16.70
CA GLU A 74 15.34 -14.63 17.49
C GLU A 74 13.98 -14.88 16.80
N ARG A 75 13.98 -15.55 15.64
CA ARG A 75 12.73 -15.86 14.97
C ARG A 75 11.91 -16.85 15.79
N ILE A 76 10.62 -16.54 15.96
CA ILE A 76 9.67 -17.42 16.65
C ILE A 76 9.37 -18.60 15.72
N LEU A 77 9.63 -19.84 16.21
CA LEU A 77 9.47 -21.09 15.45
C LEU A 77 8.38 -22.00 16.02
N GLN A 78 7.83 -21.69 17.18
CA GLN A 78 6.78 -22.46 17.83
C GLN A 78 5.77 -21.51 18.50
N PRO A 79 4.50 -21.93 18.70
CA PRO A 79 3.53 -21.11 19.40
C PRO A 79 3.99 -20.73 20.80
N LEU A 80 3.71 -19.49 21.17
CA LEU A 80 4.02 -18.94 22.48
C LEU A 80 2.74 -18.51 23.19
N LYS A 81 2.61 -18.85 24.48
CA LYS A 81 1.52 -18.44 25.34
C LYS A 81 2.02 -17.48 26.41
N ARG A 82 1.28 -16.42 26.64
CA ARG A 82 1.60 -15.39 27.62
C ARG A 82 1.63 -15.96 29.06
N VAL A 83 2.64 -15.54 29.81
CA VAL A 83 2.78 -15.77 31.24
C VAL A 83 3.01 -14.45 31.97
N GLY A 84 2.00 -13.95 32.66
CA GLY A 84 2.05 -12.65 33.36
C GLY A 84 1.11 -11.60 32.72
N PRO A 85 1.20 -10.34 33.18
CA PRO A 85 0.35 -9.27 32.67
C PRO A 85 0.67 -8.93 31.18
N LYS A 86 -0.30 -8.37 30.47
CA LYS A 86 -0.13 -7.87 29.11
C LYS A 86 0.96 -6.78 29.08
N GLY A 87 1.74 -6.76 28.00
CA GLY A 87 2.87 -5.84 27.86
C GLY A 87 4.14 -6.23 28.61
N SER A 88 4.12 -7.34 29.38
CA SER A 88 5.32 -7.82 30.08
C SER A 88 6.35 -8.48 29.15
N GLY A 89 5.97 -8.85 27.93
CA GLY A 89 6.80 -9.55 26.96
C GLY A 89 7.22 -10.97 27.42
N ARG A 90 6.53 -11.56 28.40
CA ARG A 90 6.88 -12.88 28.96
C ARG A 90 5.98 -13.96 28.37
N PHE A 91 6.60 -14.96 27.75
CA PHE A 91 5.92 -16.06 27.08
C PHE A 91 6.60 -17.39 27.43
N GLU A 92 5.83 -18.47 27.32
CA GLU A 92 6.33 -19.84 27.35
C GLU A 92 5.90 -20.58 26.07
N PRO A 93 6.74 -21.51 25.56
CA PRO A 93 6.39 -22.34 24.43
C PRO A 93 5.23 -23.29 24.74
N VAL A 94 4.34 -23.46 23.75
CA VAL A 94 3.24 -24.45 23.81
C VAL A 94 3.14 -25.20 22.50
N SER A 95 2.49 -26.37 22.51
CA SER A 95 2.25 -27.12 21.27
C SER A 95 1.21 -26.41 20.38
N TRP A 96 1.26 -26.67 19.08
CA TRP A 96 0.26 -26.18 18.15
C TRP A 96 -1.15 -26.61 18.52
N ASP A 97 -1.34 -27.89 18.88
CA ASP A 97 -2.65 -28.43 19.27
C ASP A 97 -3.19 -27.68 20.48
N SER A 98 -2.39 -27.54 21.55
CA SER A 98 -2.80 -26.80 22.76
C SER A 98 -3.14 -25.33 22.46
N ALA A 99 -2.33 -24.64 21.63
CA ALA A 99 -2.60 -23.27 21.26
C ALA A 99 -3.88 -23.12 20.44
N LEU A 100 -4.06 -23.96 19.43
CA LEU A 100 -5.22 -23.92 18.55
C LEU A 100 -6.51 -24.29 19.28
N ASP A 101 -6.50 -25.30 20.14
CA ASP A 101 -7.66 -25.71 20.93
C ASP A 101 -8.12 -24.59 21.88
N GLU A 102 -7.19 -23.94 22.60
CA GLU A 102 -7.54 -22.84 23.50
C GLU A 102 -8.02 -21.60 22.72
N ILE A 103 -7.36 -21.25 21.63
CA ILE A 103 -7.78 -20.12 20.76
C ILE A 103 -9.17 -20.41 20.20
N ALA A 104 -9.41 -21.61 19.68
CA ALA A 104 -10.70 -21.98 19.12
C ALA A 104 -11.81 -21.93 20.18
N ALA A 105 -11.58 -22.49 21.37
CA ALA A 105 -12.55 -22.47 22.45
C ALA A 105 -12.92 -21.03 22.86
N ARG A 106 -11.95 -20.13 23.00
CA ARG A 106 -12.20 -18.72 23.34
C ARG A 106 -12.96 -18.00 22.24
N LEU A 107 -12.56 -18.15 20.98
CA LEU A 107 -13.25 -17.52 19.85
C LEU A 107 -14.68 -18.05 19.70
N GLN A 108 -14.91 -19.33 19.89
CA GLN A 108 -16.25 -19.94 19.83
C GLN A 108 -17.14 -19.39 20.95
N ALA A 109 -16.62 -19.26 22.18
CA ALA A 109 -17.37 -18.70 23.30
C ALA A 109 -17.77 -17.23 23.07
N ILE A 110 -16.90 -16.43 22.47
CA ILE A 110 -17.20 -15.05 22.09
C ILE A 110 -18.23 -15.02 20.93
N ALA A 111 -17.99 -15.79 19.88
CA ALA A 111 -18.87 -15.83 18.71
C ALA A 111 -20.29 -16.32 19.05
N ALA A 112 -20.45 -17.21 20.03
CA ALA A 112 -21.76 -17.68 20.50
C ALA A 112 -22.59 -16.54 21.14
N ARG A 113 -21.95 -15.54 21.72
CA ARG A 113 -22.63 -14.33 22.24
C ARG A 113 -22.86 -13.31 21.13
N ASN A 114 -21.80 -12.89 20.47
CA ASN A 114 -21.84 -12.01 19.31
C ASN A 114 -20.52 -12.12 18.51
N PRO A 115 -20.53 -12.64 17.28
CA PRO A 115 -19.32 -12.81 16.48
C PRO A 115 -18.65 -11.48 16.09
N GLU A 116 -19.39 -10.35 16.06
CA GLU A 116 -18.81 -9.04 15.79
C GLU A 116 -17.94 -8.49 16.93
N ALA A 117 -17.93 -9.13 18.11
CA ALA A 117 -16.96 -8.87 19.17
C ALA A 117 -15.54 -9.39 18.83
N ILE A 118 -15.40 -10.17 17.76
CA ILE A 118 -14.11 -10.61 17.21
C ILE A 118 -13.74 -9.66 16.06
N ALA A 119 -12.53 -9.11 16.11
CA ALA A 119 -12.03 -8.20 15.10
C ALA A 119 -10.72 -8.68 14.48
N PRO A 120 -10.53 -8.57 13.14
CA PRO A 120 -9.23 -8.69 12.50
C PRO A 120 -8.47 -7.38 12.58
N TYR A 121 -7.13 -7.43 12.61
CA TYR A 121 -6.29 -6.28 12.33
C TYR A 121 -5.12 -6.69 11.44
N SER A 122 -5.05 -6.14 10.24
CA SER A 122 -3.95 -6.45 9.31
C SER A 122 -3.81 -5.36 8.26
N TYR A 123 -2.58 -5.14 7.81
CA TYR A 123 -2.33 -4.33 6.63
C TYR A 123 -0.94 -4.54 6.06
N ALA A 124 -0.86 -4.63 4.70
CA ALA A 124 0.40 -4.74 3.97
C ALA A 124 1.27 -5.95 4.41
N GLY A 125 2.56 -5.78 4.58
CA GLY A 125 3.47 -6.86 4.89
C GLY A 125 3.67 -7.78 3.69
N THR A 126 3.39 -9.05 3.85
CA THR A 126 3.38 -10.04 2.75
C THR A 126 2.03 -10.00 2.04
N MET A 127 2.01 -9.49 0.81
CA MET A 127 0.79 -9.17 0.03
C MET A 127 0.28 -10.33 -0.82
N GLY A 128 0.31 -11.54 -0.29
CA GLY A 128 -0.16 -12.74 -0.98
C GLY A 128 -1.69 -12.82 -1.10
N LEU A 129 -2.19 -13.22 -2.27
CA LEU A 129 -3.63 -13.38 -2.52
C LEU A 129 -4.23 -14.56 -1.77
N VAL A 130 -3.46 -15.63 -1.55
CA VAL A 130 -3.94 -16.83 -0.87
C VAL A 130 -3.89 -16.61 0.65
N GLN A 131 -2.72 -16.37 1.21
CA GLN A 131 -2.52 -16.35 2.65
C GLN A 131 -3.03 -15.06 3.29
N ALA A 132 -2.59 -13.91 2.81
CA ALA A 132 -2.92 -12.64 3.44
C ALA A 132 -4.35 -12.15 3.11
N GLU A 133 -4.78 -12.26 1.86
CA GLU A 133 -6.07 -11.69 1.43
C GLU A 133 -7.19 -12.73 1.39
N GLY A 134 -6.90 -13.99 1.02
CA GLY A 134 -7.90 -15.02 0.80
C GLY A 134 -8.30 -15.77 2.06
N MET A 135 -7.36 -16.48 2.66
CA MET A 135 -7.67 -17.38 3.80
C MET A 135 -8.12 -16.62 5.04
N ALA A 136 -7.49 -15.49 5.35
CA ALA A 136 -7.92 -14.64 6.46
C ALA A 136 -9.37 -14.16 6.26
N ALA A 137 -9.71 -13.64 5.06
CA ALA A 137 -11.08 -13.19 4.78
C ALA A 137 -12.09 -14.32 4.92
N ARG A 138 -11.79 -15.53 4.42
CA ARG A 138 -12.67 -16.72 4.56
C ARG A 138 -12.95 -17.06 6.02
N PHE A 139 -11.91 -17.01 6.85
CA PHE A 139 -12.02 -17.31 8.29
C PHE A 139 -12.96 -16.32 8.97
N PHE A 140 -12.74 -15.02 8.81
CA PHE A 140 -13.58 -13.99 9.44
C PHE A 140 -14.99 -13.95 8.88
N ASN A 141 -15.16 -14.13 7.57
CA ASN A 141 -16.49 -14.25 6.94
C ASN A 141 -17.26 -15.45 7.50
N LYS A 142 -16.59 -16.60 7.67
CA LYS A 142 -17.25 -17.79 8.24
C LYS A 142 -17.69 -17.60 9.68
N LEU A 143 -16.87 -16.93 10.50
CA LEU A 143 -17.23 -16.56 11.87
C LEU A 143 -18.36 -15.54 11.92
N GLY A 144 -18.45 -14.63 10.95
CA GLY A 144 -19.30 -13.44 11.01
C GLY A 144 -18.70 -12.34 11.88
N ALA A 145 -17.38 -12.32 11.98
CA ALA A 145 -16.62 -11.33 12.73
C ALA A 145 -16.75 -9.92 12.15
N SER A 146 -16.39 -8.89 12.90
CA SER A 146 -16.24 -7.53 12.39
C SER A 146 -15.32 -7.52 11.17
N LEU A 147 -15.60 -6.63 10.22
CA LEU A 147 -14.76 -6.38 9.06
C LEU A 147 -13.75 -5.25 9.34
N LEU A 148 -12.68 -5.17 8.57
CA LEU A 148 -11.66 -4.13 8.70
C LEU A 148 -11.52 -3.33 7.41
N GLU A 149 -11.73 -2.03 7.49
CA GLU A 149 -11.42 -1.08 6.42
C GLU A 149 -9.96 -0.58 6.56
N ARG A 150 -9.16 -0.80 5.52
CA ARG A 150 -7.73 -0.51 5.51
C ARG A 150 -7.47 0.83 4.84
N THR A 151 -7.45 1.91 5.63
CA THR A 151 -7.42 3.30 5.13
C THR A 151 -6.09 4.02 5.31
N ILE A 152 -5.17 3.48 6.10
CA ILE A 152 -3.95 4.19 6.54
C ILE A 152 -2.97 4.53 5.39
N CYS A 153 -3.00 3.83 4.28
CA CYS A 153 -1.98 3.95 3.23
C CYS A 153 -2.49 4.64 1.96
N SER A 154 -3.19 3.91 1.09
CA SER A 154 -3.45 4.31 -0.30
C SER A 154 -4.90 4.77 -0.56
N ALA A 155 -5.77 4.69 0.43
CA ALA A 155 -7.21 4.88 0.25
C ALA A 155 -7.56 6.25 -0.33
N ALA A 156 -7.02 7.33 0.24
CA ALA A 156 -7.36 8.69 -0.18
C ALA A 156 -7.02 8.98 -1.66
N GLY A 157 -5.80 8.63 -2.08
CA GLY A 157 -5.38 8.80 -3.49
C GLY A 157 -6.07 7.83 -4.42
N GLY A 158 -6.29 6.59 -3.99
CA GLY A 158 -7.04 5.59 -4.76
C GLY A 158 -8.46 6.05 -5.04
N GLU A 159 -9.18 6.52 -4.02
CA GLU A 159 -10.53 7.07 -4.16
C GLU A 159 -10.55 8.33 -5.02
N ALA A 160 -9.56 9.21 -4.85
CA ALA A 160 -9.40 10.38 -5.69
C ALA A 160 -9.34 10.05 -7.20
N LEU A 161 -8.56 9.03 -7.57
CA LEU A 161 -8.48 8.57 -8.95
C LEU A 161 -9.77 7.90 -9.42
N ASN A 162 -10.42 7.09 -8.56
CA ASN A 162 -11.71 6.49 -8.89
C ASN A 162 -12.76 7.55 -9.25
N GLN A 163 -12.86 8.62 -8.45
CA GLN A 163 -13.79 9.72 -8.67
C GLN A 163 -13.41 10.63 -9.84
N THR A 164 -12.14 10.67 -10.24
CA THR A 164 -11.67 11.58 -11.30
C THR A 164 -11.50 10.88 -12.64
N LEU A 165 -10.96 9.65 -12.64
CA LEU A 165 -10.61 8.90 -13.83
C LEU A 165 -11.45 7.63 -14.04
N GLY A 166 -12.34 7.30 -13.08
CA GLY A 166 -13.13 6.07 -13.09
C GLY A 166 -12.36 4.83 -12.61
N GLY A 167 -11.12 4.98 -12.18
CA GLY A 167 -10.27 3.90 -11.68
C GLY A 167 -8.84 4.36 -11.42
N LYS A 168 -8.00 3.46 -10.92
CA LYS A 168 -6.56 3.72 -10.73
C LYS A 168 -5.81 3.65 -12.08
N VAL A 169 -6.31 4.39 -13.05
CA VAL A 169 -5.72 4.47 -14.39
C VAL A 169 -4.36 5.17 -14.32
N GLY A 170 -3.40 4.69 -15.09
CA GLY A 170 -2.07 5.27 -15.15
C GLY A 170 -1.24 4.69 -16.29
N MET A 171 -0.08 5.29 -16.51
CA MET A 171 0.87 4.84 -17.52
C MET A 171 1.78 3.72 -16.96
N LYS A 172 2.36 2.92 -17.86
CA LYS A 172 3.37 1.92 -17.46
C LYS A 172 4.65 2.61 -16.99
N VAL A 173 5.26 2.08 -15.93
CA VAL A 173 6.49 2.63 -15.34
C VAL A 173 7.62 2.76 -16.37
N ALA A 174 7.78 1.79 -17.25
CA ALA A 174 8.82 1.81 -18.29
C ALA A 174 8.71 3.00 -19.26
N PHE A 175 7.50 3.51 -19.50
CA PHE A 175 7.29 4.60 -20.44
C PHE A 175 7.81 5.96 -19.94
N PHE A 176 8.06 6.09 -18.63
CA PHE A 176 8.72 7.29 -18.10
C PHE A 176 10.11 7.53 -18.74
N ALA A 177 10.78 6.49 -19.22
CA ALA A 177 12.05 6.64 -19.94
C ALA A 177 11.96 7.47 -21.22
N GLU A 178 10.77 7.58 -21.82
CA GLU A 178 10.51 8.30 -23.08
C GLU A 178 9.95 9.72 -22.84
N ALA A 179 9.68 10.10 -21.59
CA ALA A 179 9.16 11.44 -21.25
C ALA A 179 10.24 12.51 -21.40
N ARG A 180 9.82 13.73 -21.77
CA ARG A 180 10.69 14.92 -21.84
C ARG A 180 10.61 15.77 -20.58
N LEU A 181 9.48 15.69 -19.87
CA LEU A 181 9.32 16.29 -18.54
C LEU A 181 8.75 15.22 -17.60
N ILE A 182 9.43 15.05 -16.46
CA ILE A 182 8.93 14.18 -15.38
C ILE A 182 8.77 15.00 -14.11
N ILE A 183 7.55 15.06 -13.59
CA ILE A 183 7.24 15.65 -12.29
C ILE A 183 7.08 14.51 -11.28
N ILE A 184 7.98 14.44 -10.29
CA ILE A 184 7.92 13.48 -9.19
C ILE A 184 7.26 14.19 -8.01
N TRP A 185 6.02 13.85 -7.70
CA TRP A 185 5.21 14.55 -6.71
C TRP A 185 4.93 13.68 -5.50
N GLY A 186 5.47 14.06 -4.35
CA GLY A 186 5.31 13.36 -3.07
C GLY A 186 5.93 11.96 -3.05
N SER A 187 7.12 11.80 -3.67
CA SER A 187 7.79 10.50 -3.79
C SER A 187 9.30 10.61 -3.60
N ASN A 188 9.84 9.92 -2.60
CA ASN A 188 11.27 9.63 -2.52
C ASN A 188 11.58 8.34 -3.28
N SER A 189 11.57 8.40 -4.62
CA SER A 189 11.63 7.24 -5.50
C SER A 189 12.92 6.44 -5.36
N ILE A 190 14.05 7.06 -5.04
CA ILE A 190 15.33 6.36 -4.82
C ILE A 190 15.19 5.37 -3.65
N ALA A 191 14.51 5.77 -2.57
CA ALA A 191 14.34 4.93 -1.39
C ALA A 191 13.16 3.96 -1.47
N SER A 192 12.07 4.32 -2.18
CA SER A 192 10.80 3.59 -2.10
C SER A 192 10.23 3.09 -3.44
N ASN A 193 10.89 3.41 -4.56
CA ASN A 193 10.51 2.94 -5.90
C ASN A 193 11.75 2.91 -6.80
N LEU A 194 12.73 2.11 -6.41
CA LEU A 194 14.09 2.06 -6.98
C LEU A 194 14.07 1.84 -8.51
N HIS A 195 13.20 0.95 -9.00
CA HIS A 195 13.18 0.60 -10.43
C HIS A 195 12.53 1.70 -11.28
N PHE A 196 11.58 2.46 -10.74
CA PHE A 196 11.11 3.67 -11.39
C PHE A 196 12.24 4.69 -11.58
N TRP A 197 13.11 4.84 -10.57
CA TRP A 197 14.25 5.75 -10.65
C TRP A 197 15.21 5.40 -11.80
N ARG A 198 15.36 4.13 -12.13
CA ARG A 198 16.14 3.70 -13.31
C ARG A 198 15.59 4.31 -14.60
N HIS A 199 14.27 4.31 -14.80
CA HIS A 199 13.64 4.93 -15.98
C HIS A 199 13.77 6.45 -15.98
N VAL A 200 13.71 7.09 -14.81
CA VAL A 200 13.98 8.53 -14.66
C VAL A 200 15.42 8.87 -15.09
N GLN A 201 16.39 8.05 -14.69
CA GLN A 201 17.79 8.25 -15.11
C GLN A 201 17.97 8.06 -16.62
N GLU A 202 17.24 7.16 -17.24
CA GLU A 202 17.26 6.99 -18.69
C GLU A 202 16.69 8.21 -19.40
N ALA A 203 15.51 8.69 -18.99
CA ALA A 203 14.92 9.92 -19.52
C ALA A 203 15.87 11.12 -19.36
N LYS A 204 16.52 11.25 -18.19
CA LYS A 204 17.49 12.32 -17.92
C LYS A 204 18.68 12.30 -18.86
N ARG A 205 19.23 11.10 -19.16
CA ARG A 205 20.30 10.94 -20.15
C ARG A 205 19.87 11.34 -21.57
N GLN A 206 18.59 11.19 -21.88
CA GLN A 206 17.98 11.63 -23.15
C GLN A 206 17.57 13.10 -23.15
N GLY A 207 17.91 13.87 -22.11
CA GLY A 207 17.66 15.31 -22.03
C GLY A 207 16.34 15.70 -21.37
N ALA A 208 15.62 14.76 -20.74
CA ALA A 208 14.39 15.09 -20.02
C ALA A 208 14.66 15.99 -18.81
N ARG A 209 13.79 16.96 -18.59
CA ARG A 209 13.77 17.76 -17.36
C ARG A 209 13.05 16.98 -16.26
N ILE A 210 13.65 16.92 -15.06
CA ILE A 210 13.11 16.22 -13.90
C ILE A 210 12.88 17.24 -12.78
N VAL A 211 11.65 17.34 -12.29
CA VAL A 211 11.24 18.22 -11.18
C VAL A 211 10.73 17.35 -10.03
N CYS A 212 11.17 17.61 -8.82
CA CYS A 212 10.66 16.98 -7.61
C CYS A 212 9.85 17.97 -6.79
N ILE A 213 8.60 17.62 -6.48
CA ILE A 213 7.72 18.37 -5.59
C ILE A 213 7.56 17.57 -4.30
N ASP A 214 8.20 18.03 -3.24
CA ASP A 214 8.20 17.36 -1.93
C ASP A 214 8.54 18.38 -0.85
N PRO A 215 7.86 18.41 0.31
CA PRO A 215 8.20 19.33 1.39
C PRO A 215 9.61 19.12 1.95
N ARG A 216 10.14 17.91 1.79
CA ARG A 216 11.48 17.51 2.23
C ARG A 216 12.44 17.41 1.05
N LYS A 217 13.64 17.94 1.20
CA LYS A 217 14.72 17.67 0.26
C LYS A 217 15.26 16.25 0.46
N THR A 218 14.69 15.32 -0.31
CA THR A 218 15.03 13.90 -0.30
C THR A 218 16.22 13.61 -1.22
N GLU A 219 16.77 12.38 -1.15
CA GLU A 219 17.77 11.92 -2.11
C GLU A 219 17.28 12.02 -3.57
N THR A 220 15.99 11.80 -3.79
CA THR A 220 15.36 11.98 -5.10
C THR A 220 15.40 13.46 -5.52
N ALA A 221 15.03 14.36 -4.62
CA ALA A 221 15.05 15.80 -4.88
C ALA A 221 16.46 16.30 -5.21
N ASP A 222 17.49 15.82 -4.52
CA ASP A 222 18.90 16.15 -4.78
C ASP A 222 19.38 15.74 -6.18
N LYS A 223 18.78 14.72 -6.77
CA LYS A 223 19.16 14.21 -8.10
C LYS A 223 18.29 14.77 -9.23
N CYS A 224 17.23 15.49 -8.92
CA CYS A 224 16.40 16.20 -9.88
C CYS A 224 17.05 17.52 -10.35
N HIS A 225 16.56 18.11 -11.43
CA HIS A 225 17.01 19.41 -11.92
C HIS A 225 16.48 20.55 -11.04
N GLU A 226 15.29 20.32 -10.44
CA GLU A 226 14.65 21.28 -9.57
C GLU A 226 13.92 20.59 -8.42
N HIS A 227 13.97 21.20 -7.25
CA HIS A 227 13.19 20.81 -6.08
C HIS A 227 12.25 21.95 -5.69
N ILE A 228 10.95 21.65 -5.64
CA ILE A 228 9.92 22.57 -5.18
C ILE A 228 9.44 22.10 -3.81
N ALA A 229 9.86 22.85 -2.78
CA ALA A 229 9.56 22.56 -1.38
C ALA A 229 8.29 23.32 -0.96
N LEU A 230 7.12 22.70 -1.13
CA LEU A 230 5.86 23.30 -0.71
C LEU A 230 5.54 22.99 0.76
N ARG A 231 4.71 23.82 1.39
CA ARG A 231 4.16 23.52 2.71
C ARG A 231 3.29 22.27 2.66
N PRO A 232 3.43 21.31 3.60
CA PRO A 232 2.58 20.11 3.63
C PRO A 232 1.08 20.44 3.58
N GLY A 233 0.33 19.72 2.72
CA GLY A 233 -1.11 19.89 2.59
C GLY A 233 -1.56 21.02 1.67
N THR A 234 -0.66 21.65 0.94
CA THR A 234 -0.97 22.76 0.00
C THR A 234 -0.91 22.35 -1.47
N ASP A 235 -0.73 21.08 -1.75
CA ASP A 235 -0.59 20.53 -3.10
C ASP A 235 -1.74 20.88 -4.05
N ALA A 236 -2.98 20.92 -3.51
CA ALA A 236 -4.14 21.33 -4.30
C ALA A 236 -4.06 22.79 -4.78
N ALA A 237 -3.51 23.69 -3.94
CA ALA A 237 -3.32 25.09 -4.30
C ALA A 237 -2.27 25.24 -5.41
N LEU A 238 -1.15 24.51 -5.32
CA LEU A 238 -0.16 24.46 -6.37
C LEU A 238 -0.74 23.91 -7.68
N ALA A 239 -1.46 22.78 -7.64
CA ALA A 239 -2.08 22.20 -8.82
C ALA A 239 -3.07 23.15 -9.50
N LEU A 240 -3.90 23.87 -8.72
CA LEU A 240 -4.84 24.86 -9.24
C LEU A 240 -4.12 26.07 -9.85
N ALA A 241 -2.98 26.48 -9.28
CA ALA A 241 -2.18 27.56 -9.88
C ALA A 241 -1.52 27.15 -11.18
N LEU A 242 -1.04 25.91 -11.28
CA LEU A 242 -0.57 25.38 -12.57
C LEU A 242 -1.70 25.40 -13.62
N MET A 243 -2.92 24.98 -13.23
CA MET A 243 -4.08 25.07 -14.13
C MET A 243 -4.44 26.51 -14.52
N HIS A 244 -4.33 27.45 -13.56
CA HIS A 244 -4.54 28.88 -13.84
C HIS A 244 -3.65 29.34 -15.00
N GLU A 245 -2.35 29.07 -14.90
CA GLU A 245 -1.39 29.45 -15.94
C GLU A 245 -1.65 28.75 -17.27
N LEU A 246 -2.00 27.44 -17.23
CA LEU A 246 -2.39 26.71 -18.44
C LEU A 246 -3.57 27.39 -19.16
N ILE A 247 -4.55 27.89 -18.38
CA ILE A 247 -5.75 28.55 -18.91
C ILE A 247 -5.42 29.95 -19.44
N VAL A 248 -4.70 30.76 -18.68
CA VAL A 248 -4.39 32.16 -19.04
C VAL A 248 -3.50 32.25 -20.29
N HIS A 249 -2.58 31.30 -20.43
CA HIS A 249 -1.65 31.25 -21.55
C HIS A 249 -2.12 30.35 -22.71
N ASP A 250 -3.31 29.77 -22.57
CA ASP A 250 -3.90 28.85 -23.56
C ASP A 250 -2.99 27.66 -23.92
N TRP A 251 -2.30 27.10 -22.93
CA TRP A 251 -1.52 25.84 -23.06
C TRP A 251 -2.41 24.62 -22.86
N LEU A 252 -3.54 24.61 -23.55
CA LEU A 252 -4.61 23.60 -23.40
C LEU A 252 -4.78 22.76 -24.67
N ASP A 253 -5.12 21.49 -24.51
CA ASP A 253 -5.65 20.64 -25.59
C ASP A 253 -7.18 20.72 -25.58
N HIS A 254 -7.74 21.73 -26.24
CA HIS A 254 -9.18 21.97 -26.29
C HIS A 254 -9.97 20.80 -26.88
N ASP A 255 -9.40 20.11 -27.88
CA ASP A 255 -10.05 18.95 -28.50
C ASP A 255 -10.11 17.77 -27.51
N TYR A 256 -9.04 17.53 -26.74
CA TYR A 256 -9.03 16.50 -25.68
C TYR A 256 -10.04 16.84 -24.58
N ILE A 257 -10.02 18.07 -24.11
CA ILE A 257 -10.95 18.55 -23.07
C ILE A 257 -12.39 18.35 -23.51
N ALA A 258 -12.74 18.78 -24.72
CA ALA A 258 -14.10 18.69 -25.25
C ALA A 258 -14.59 17.24 -25.43
N LYS A 259 -13.71 16.33 -25.85
CA LYS A 259 -14.08 14.94 -26.19
C LYS A 259 -14.00 13.98 -25.02
N HIS A 260 -13.10 14.21 -24.05
CA HIS A 260 -12.70 13.22 -23.05
C HIS A 260 -12.88 13.67 -21.61
N THR A 261 -13.46 14.85 -21.38
CA THR A 261 -13.67 15.34 -20.00
C THR A 261 -15.10 15.78 -19.75
N VAL A 262 -15.46 15.81 -18.46
CA VAL A 262 -16.70 16.40 -17.96
C VAL A 262 -16.36 17.39 -16.84
N GLY A 263 -17.18 18.43 -16.67
CA GLY A 263 -16.99 19.41 -15.60
C GLY A 263 -15.87 20.43 -15.86
N TRP A 264 -15.47 20.63 -17.11
CA TRP A 264 -14.44 21.58 -17.49
C TRP A 264 -14.74 23.01 -17.03
N GLU A 265 -15.95 23.52 -17.25
CA GLU A 265 -16.29 24.90 -16.89
C GLU A 265 -16.20 25.14 -15.37
N GLN A 266 -16.62 24.16 -14.59
CA GLN A 266 -16.51 24.23 -13.13
C GLN A 266 -15.05 24.21 -12.66
N LEU A 267 -14.21 23.36 -13.25
CA LEU A 267 -12.77 23.32 -12.96
C LEU A 267 -12.08 24.60 -13.35
N LYS A 268 -12.38 25.13 -14.56
CA LYS A 268 -11.86 26.40 -15.08
C LYS A 268 -12.19 27.56 -14.13
N ALA A 269 -13.45 27.69 -13.76
CA ALA A 269 -13.89 28.72 -12.82
C ALA A 269 -13.14 28.62 -11.47
N ARG A 270 -12.93 27.40 -10.97
CA ARG A 270 -12.18 27.16 -9.73
C ARG A 270 -10.69 27.51 -9.87
N ALA A 271 -10.05 27.08 -10.96
CA ALA A 271 -8.63 27.32 -11.21
C ALA A 271 -8.33 28.82 -11.37
N LEU A 272 -9.20 29.58 -12.06
CA LEU A 272 -9.02 31.03 -12.23
C LEU A 272 -9.03 31.82 -10.91
N LEU A 273 -9.57 31.26 -9.82
CA LEU A 273 -9.47 31.84 -8.47
C LEU A 273 -8.10 31.65 -7.81
N TRP A 274 -7.18 30.93 -8.45
CA TRP A 274 -5.88 30.57 -7.88
C TRP A 274 -4.71 31.08 -8.73
N PRO A 275 -4.54 32.42 -8.91
CA PRO A 275 -3.37 32.93 -9.58
C PRO A 275 -2.09 32.55 -8.81
N PRO A 276 -0.93 32.46 -9.47
CA PRO A 276 0.35 32.09 -8.86
C PRO A 276 0.68 32.84 -7.57
N ALA A 277 0.36 34.14 -7.50
CA ALA A 277 0.58 34.95 -6.30
C ALA A 277 -0.18 34.43 -5.07
N ARG A 278 -1.45 34.06 -5.24
CA ARG A 278 -2.26 33.46 -4.15
C ARG A 278 -1.71 32.10 -3.74
N ALA A 279 -1.35 31.28 -4.71
CA ALA A 279 -0.79 29.96 -4.41
C ALA A 279 0.57 30.07 -3.71
N ALA A 280 1.42 31.03 -4.10
CA ALA A 280 2.70 31.31 -3.47
C ALA A 280 2.56 31.60 -1.97
N GLU A 281 1.59 32.44 -1.60
CA GLU A 281 1.29 32.73 -0.18
C GLU A 281 0.90 31.46 0.61
N VAL A 282 0.08 30.60 0.00
CA VAL A 282 -0.41 29.36 0.64
C VAL A 282 0.66 28.28 0.67
N CYS A 283 1.34 28.04 -0.47
CA CYS A 283 2.29 26.95 -0.63
C CYS A 283 3.68 27.27 -0.08
N GLY A 284 4.04 28.55 0.04
CA GLY A 284 5.40 28.98 0.34
C GLY A 284 6.38 28.77 -0.82
N VAL A 285 5.87 28.64 -2.05
CA VAL A 285 6.66 28.47 -3.28
C VAL A 285 6.69 29.81 -4.02
N PRO A 286 7.86 30.30 -4.48
CA PRO A 286 7.95 31.55 -5.24
C PRO A 286 7.06 31.56 -6.50
N VAL A 287 6.48 32.71 -6.83
CA VAL A 287 5.62 32.91 -8.02
C VAL A 287 6.34 32.45 -9.28
N GLU A 288 7.60 32.85 -9.42
CA GLU A 288 8.44 32.55 -10.58
C GLU A 288 8.64 31.02 -10.77
N GLN A 289 8.73 30.28 -9.67
CA GLN A 289 8.84 28.83 -9.70
C GLN A 289 7.52 28.18 -10.17
N ILE A 290 6.38 28.69 -9.69
CA ILE A 290 5.04 28.20 -10.09
C ILE A 290 4.81 28.46 -11.57
N THR A 291 5.07 29.68 -12.05
CA THR A 291 4.88 30.05 -13.47
C THR A 291 5.86 29.31 -14.38
N ALA A 292 7.11 29.12 -13.97
CA ALA A 292 8.08 28.34 -14.73
C ALA A 292 7.65 26.87 -14.88
N LEU A 293 7.22 26.24 -13.77
CA LEU A 293 6.73 24.85 -13.80
C LEU A 293 5.48 24.73 -14.69
N ALA A 294 4.52 25.67 -14.59
CA ALA A 294 3.31 25.66 -15.39
C ALA A 294 3.64 25.78 -16.90
N ARG A 295 4.55 26.68 -17.27
CA ARG A 295 5.03 26.82 -18.64
C ARG A 295 5.68 25.53 -19.13
N ASP A 296 6.62 24.98 -18.35
CA ASP A 296 7.31 23.74 -18.73
C ASP A 296 6.32 22.60 -18.93
N TYR A 297 5.33 22.47 -18.05
CA TYR A 297 4.31 21.43 -18.14
C TYR A 297 3.35 21.64 -19.34
N GLY A 298 2.96 22.89 -19.62
CA GLY A 298 2.06 23.22 -20.71
C GLY A 298 2.71 23.15 -22.10
N THR A 299 4.04 23.35 -22.19
CA THR A 299 4.74 23.47 -23.48
C THR A 299 5.66 22.29 -23.80
N THR A 300 5.95 21.40 -22.83
CA THR A 300 6.83 20.24 -23.03
C THR A 300 6.00 18.95 -23.11
N GLN A 301 6.12 18.22 -24.22
CA GLN A 301 5.47 16.94 -24.40
C GLN A 301 6.46 15.89 -24.91
N PRO A 302 6.37 14.61 -24.48
CA PRO A 302 5.47 14.06 -23.46
C PRO A 302 5.84 14.53 -22.03
N ALA A 303 4.82 14.92 -21.25
CA ALA A 303 4.96 15.25 -19.85
C ALA A 303 4.29 14.18 -18.96
N ALA A 304 5.01 13.68 -17.96
CA ALA A 304 4.56 12.61 -17.08
C ALA A 304 4.63 13.02 -15.61
N ILE A 305 3.61 12.67 -14.82
CA ILE A 305 3.55 12.89 -13.39
C ILE A 305 3.65 11.55 -12.66
N ARG A 306 4.69 11.37 -11.85
CA ARG A 306 4.77 10.29 -10.86
C ARG A 306 4.21 10.81 -9.54
N LEU A 307 2.93 10.62 -9.32
CA LEU A 307 2.27 10.92 -8.06
C LEU A 307 2.49 9.76 -7.09
N ASN A 308 2.74 10.05 -5.81
CA ASN A 308 2.86 8.98 -4.82
C ASN A 308 2.17 9.36 -3.51
N TYR A 309 2.11 8.40 -2.60
CA TYR A 309 1.31 8.48 -1.39
C TYR A 309 1.80 9.50 -0.35
N GLY A 310 3.03 10.00 -0.46
CA GLY A 310 3.56 11.02 0.44
C GLY A 310 2.68 12.28 0.51
N MET A 311 2.23 12.77 -0.65
CA MET A 311 1.41 13.99 -0.73
C MET A 311 -0.02 13.86 -0.17
N GLN A 312 -0.54 12.65 -0.04
CA GLN A 312 -1.92 12.44 0.45
C GLN A 312 -2.03 12.28 1.98
N ARG A 313 -0.88 12.21 2.70
CA ARG A 313 -0.79 11.95 4.16
C ARG A 313 -1.18 13.15 5.02
N VAL A 314 -2.04 14.01 4.52
CA VAL A 314 -2.51 15.24 5.16
C VAL A 314 -4.01 15.39 4.99
N ARG A 315 -4.64 16.23 5.82
CA ARG A 315 -6.04 16.58 5.65
C ARG A 315 -6.27 17.18 4.25
N GLY A 316 -7.22 16.62 3.50
CA GLY A 316 -7.50 17.05 2.13
C GLY A 316 -6.59 16.44 1.05
N GLY A 317 -5.67 15.52 1.41
CA GLY A 317 -4.76 14.88 0.46
C GLY A 317 -5.44 14.17 -0.70
N GLY A 318 -6.62 13.58 -0.49
CA GLY A 318 -7.45 13.03 -1.58
C GLY A 318 -7.89 14.10 -2.58
N ASN A 319 -8.33 15.27 -2.11
CA ASN A 319 -8.69 16.39 -3.00
C ASN A 319 -7.48 16.93 -3.76
N ALA A 320 -6.31 16.96 -3.13
CA ALA A 320 -5.07 17.32 -3.81
C ALA A 320 -4.73 16.33 -4.93
N ALA A 321 -4.84 15.03 -4.66
CA ALA A 321 -4.64 14.00 -5.70
C ALA A 321 -5.64 14.13 -6.86
N ARG A 322 -6.91 14.48 -6.59
CA ARG A 322 -7.92 14.80 -7.63
C ARG A 322 -7.48 15.98 -8.50
N ALA A 323 -7.06 17.08 -7.88
CA ALA A 323 -6.61 18.26 -8.61
C ALA A 323 -5.42 17.91 -9.52
N ILE A 324 -4.41 17.21 -8.99
CA ILE A 324 -3.24 16.80 -9.77
C ILE A 324 -3.64 15.87 -10.92
N ALA A 325 -4.59 14.95 -10.69
CA ALA A 325 -5.05 14.01 -11.70
C ALA A 325 -5.79 14.68 -12.90
N CYS A 326 -6.28 15.91 -12.73
CA CYS A 326 -6.86 16.67 -13.82
C CYS A 326 -5.81 17.27 -14.79
N LEU A 327 -4.57 17.52 -14.35
CA LEU A 327 -3.54 18.20 -15.15
C LEU A 327 -3.28 17.53 -16.51
N PRO A 328 -3.12 16.19 -16.60
CA PRO A 328 -2.85 15.53 -17.87
C PRO A 328 -3.97 15.66 -18.90
N ALA A 329 -5.22 15.83 -18.44
CA ALA A 329 -6.36 16.02 -19.34
C ALA A 329 -6.37 17.41 -19.97
N LEU A 330 -5.88 18.43 -19.26
CA LEU A 330 -5.84 19.80 -19.76
C LEU A 330 -4.84 20.00 -20.90
N THR A 331 -3.69 19.33 -20.82
CA THR A 331 -2.62 19.40 -21.84
C THR A 331 -2.69 18.29 -22.89
N GLY A 332 -3.70 17.41 -22.82
CA GLY A 332 -3.80 16.24 -23.70
C GLY A 332 -2.65 15.23 -23.51
N ALA A 333 -1.95 15.26 -22.36
CA ALA A 333 -0.80 14.39 -22.12
C ALA A 333 -1.15 12.89 -22.24
N TRP A 334 -2.37 12.50 -21.95
CA TRP A 334 -2.85 11.12 -22.11
C TRP A 334 -2.87 10.60 -23.57
N ARG A 335 -2.75 11.48 -24.57
CA ARG A 335 -2.61 11.06 -25.98
C ARG A 335 -1.29 10.37 -26.27
N GLN A 336 -0.31 10.58 -25.41
CA GLN A 336 1.05 10.10 -25.62
C GLN A 336 1.40 8.97 -24.64
N ARG A 337 2.09 7.96 -25.15
CA ARG A 337 2.51 6.78 -24.40
C ARG A 337 3.32 7.13 -23.14
N ALA A 338 4.17 8.15 -23.24
CA ALA A 338 5.01 8.63 -22.15
C ALA A 338 4.44 9.87 -21.45
N GLY A 339 3.17 10.19 -21.68
CA GLY A 339 2.44 11.28 -21.03
C GLY A 339 1.40 10.77 -20.04
N GLY A 340 0.94 11.67 -19.16
CA GLY A 340 -0.11 11.35 -18.19
C GLY A 340 0.36 11.28 -16.75
N LEU A 341 -0.26 10.40 -15.96
CA LEU A 341 0.02 10.29 -14.53
C LEU A 341 0.10 8.81 -14.11
N LEU A 342 0.91 8.52 -13.10
CA LEU A 342 0.92 7.25 -12.42
C LEU A 342 0.96 7.47 -10.90
N LEU A 343 -0.09 7.02 -10.20
CA LEU A 343 -0.11 6.89 -8.74
C LEU A 343 0.21 5.45 -8.31
N SER A 344 -0.50 4.48 -8.90
CA SER A 344 -0.44 3.09 -8.47
C SER A 344 -0.71 2.14 -9.63
N SER A 345 -0.03 1.00 -9.63
CA SER A 345 -0.30 -0.13 -10.52
C SER A 345 -1.22 -1.18 -9.88
N SER A 346 -1.65 -0.98 -8.64
CA SER A 346 -2.54 -1.93 -7.95
C SER A 346 -3.90 -2.00 -8.68
N GLY A 347 -4.38 -3.22 -8.90
CA GLY A 347 -5.62 -3.43 -9.66
C GLY A 347 -5.43 -3.59 -11.18
N MET A 348 -4.17 -3.63 -11.66
CA MET A 348 -3.87 -3.88 -13.08
C MET A 348 -4.47 -5.20 -13.58
N PHE A 349 -4.49 -6.23 -12.72
CA PHE A 349 -5.05 -7.53 -13.07
C PHE A 349 -6.48 -7.66 -12.52
N PRO A 350 -7.46 -8.03 -13.36
CA PRO A 350 -8.85 -8.23 -12.94
C PRO A 350 -9.01 -9.58 -12.22
N ILE A 351 -8.66 -9.63 -10.94
CA ILE A 351 -8.79 -10.81 -10.11
C ILE A 351 -10.19 -10.88 -9.51
N ASN A 352 -10.84 -12.03 -9.61
CA ASN A 352 -12.10 -12.29 -8.92
C ASN A 352 -11.87 -12.44 -7.40
N ARG A 353 -11.78 -11.31 -6.70
CA ARG A 353 -11.55 -11.28 -5.26
C ARG A 353 -12.67 -11.96 -4.46
N ALA A 354 -13.90 -11.94 -4.94
CA ALA A 354 -15.02 -12.61 -4.29
C ALA A 354 -14.81 -14.14 -4.25
N ALA A 355 -14.31 -14.74 -5.34
CA ALA A 355 -13.97 -16.15 -5.36
C ALA A 355 -12.82 -16.51 -4.40
N VAL A 356 -11.87 -15.58 -4.19
CA VAL A 356 -10.76 -15.76 -3.26
C VAL A 356 -11.21 -15.58 -1.80
N GLN A 357 -11.96 -14.52 -1.51
CA GLN A 357 -12.33 -14.11 -0.15
C GLN A 357 -13.62 -14.77 0.38
N ARG A 358 -14.46 -15.32 -0.51
CA ARG A 358 -15.69 -16.03 -0.16
C ARG A 358 -16.65 -15.24 0.75
N PRO A 359 -17.15 -14.07 0.33
CA PRO A 359 -18.14 -13.30 1.10
C PRO A 359 -19.47 -14.05 1.29
N ASP A 360 -19.75 -15.06 0.46
CA ASP A 360 -20.90 -15.99 0.63
C ASP A 360 -20.89 -16.71 1.98
N LEU A 361 -19.71 -16.89 2.61
CA LEU A 361 -19.58 -17.49 3.95
C LEU A 361 -20.21 -16.61 5.06
N LEU A 362 -20.48 -15.34 4.79
CA LEU A 362 -21.27 -14.50 5.70
C LEU A 362 -22.71 -14.97 5.85
N ALA A 363 -23.23 -15.75 4.89
CA ALA A 363 -24.58 -16.33 4.95
C ALA A 363 -25.69 -15.30 5.22
N GLY A 364 -25.63 -14.14 4.55
CA GLY A 364 -26.60 -13.05 4.70
C GLY A 364 -26.38 -12.12 5.91
N ARG A 365 -25.36 -12.34 6.72
CA ARG A 365 -24.97 -11.42 7.81
C ARG A 365 -24.31 -10.16 7.23
N TRP A 366 -24.48 -9.04 7.92
CA TRP A 366 -23.88 -7.74 7.57
C TRP A 366 -23.09 -7.20 8.77
N PRO A 367 -21.90 -7.75 9.04
CA PRO A 367 -21.10 -7.31 10.18
C PRO A 367 -20.66 -5.85 10.03
N ARG A 368 -20.49 -5.18 11.18
CA ARG A 368 -19.90 -3.84 11.18
C ARG A 368 -18.51 -3.84 10.57
N THR A 369 -18.12 -2.68 10.04
CA THR A 369 -16.75 -2.44 9.55
C THR A 369 -16.03 -1.46 10.47
N LEU A 370 -14.90 -1.89 11.03
CA LEU A 370 -14.01 -1.05 11.84
C LEU A 370 -13.01 -0.37 10.92
N ASN A 371 -12.66 0.88 11.20
CA ASN A 371 -11.60 1.54 10.46
C ASN A 371 -10.26 1.35 11.18
N MET A 372 -9.24 0.89 10.48
CA MET A 372 -7.95 0.58 11.10
C MET A 372 -7.27 1.76 11.81
N ILE A 373 -7.56 3.01 11.37
CA ILE A 373 -6.94 4.20 11.98
C ILE A 373 -7.60 4.60 13.31
N THR A 374 -8.80 4.08 13.61
CA THR A 374 -9.51 4.35 14.87
C THR A 374 -9.36 3.25 15.90
N ILE A 375 -8.55 2.22 15.61
CA ILE A 375 -8.47 1.00 16.44
C ILE A 375 -8.21 1.29 17.93
N GLY A 376 -7.38 2.29 18.26
CA GLY A 376 -7.13 2.65 19.66
C GLY A 376 -8.41 3.13 20.38
N ASN A 377 -9.22 3.94 19.70
CA ASN A 377 -10.54 4.37 20.23
C ASN A 377 -11.50 3.18 20.30
N ASP A 378 -11.55 2.36 19.24
CA ASP A 378 -12.50 1.25 19.11
C ASP A 378 -12.26 0.16 20.16
N LEU A 379 -11.01 -0.10 20.51
CA LEU A 379 -10.66 -1.03 21.60
C LEU A 379 -11.09 -0.53 22.99
N LEU A 380 -11.22 0.78 23.19
CA LEU A 380 -11.60 1.38 24.47
C LEU A 380 -13.11 1.62 24.60
N ARG A 381 -13.89 1.38 23.52
CA ARG A 381 -15.34 1.59 23.54
C ARG A 381 -16.08 0.40 24.16
N ASP A 382 -17.06 0.71 24.98
CA ASP A 382 -18.06 -0.26 25.41
C ASP A 382 -19.12 -0.50 24.31
N SER A 383 -19.92 -1.54 24.50
CA SER A 383 -21.04 -1.85 23.61
C SER A 383 -22.06 -0.70 23.58
N SER A 384 -22.51 -0.34 22.37
CA SER A 384 -23.56 0.67 22.20
C SER A 384 -24.33 0.40 20.90
N PRO A 385 -25.55 0.97 20.74
CA PRO A 385 -26.31 0.82 19.49
C PRO A 385 -25.57 1.29 18.25
N ASP A 386 -24.77 2.38 18.37
CA ASP A 386 -24.04 2.97 17.25
C ASP A 386 -22.71 2.25 16.92
N PHE A 387 -22.11 1.60 17.92
CA PHE A 387 -20.84 0.90 17.74
C PHE A 387 -21.02 -0.60 17.54
N GLY A 388 -22.05 -1.18 18.10
CA GLY A 388 -22.22 -2.61 18.23
C GLY A 388 -21.53 -3.17 19.49
N PRO A 389 -21.11 -4.44 19.49
CA PRO A 389 -20.51 -5.04 20.70
C PRO A 389 -19.11 -4.49 20.96
N LYS A 390 -18.73 -4.48 22.26
CA LYS A 390 -17.34 -4.27 22.67
C LYS A 390 -16.45 -5.29 21.97
N ILE A 391 -15.24 -4.88 21.58
CA ILE A 391 -14.24 -5.82 21.04
C ILE A 391 -13.67 -6.66 22.17
N GLU A 392 -13.91 -7.96 22.12
CA GLU A 392 -13.45 -8.94 23.11
C GLU A 392 -12.30 -9.81 22.59
N ALA A 393 -12.14 -9.92 21.26
CA ALA A 393 -11.00 -10.61 20.66
C ALA A 393 -10.43 -9.82 19.48
N LEU A 394 -9.10 -9.78 19.38
CA LEU A 394 -8.37 -9.17 18.28
C LEU A 394 -7.35 -10.17 17.71
N ILE A 395 -7.44 -10.43 16.41
CA ILE A 395 -6.47 -11.26 15.69
C ILE A 395 -5.64 -10.37 14.78
N VAL A 396 -4.35 -10.24 15.11
CA VAL A 396 -3.40 -9.39 14.39
C VAL A 396 -2.51 -10.25 13.50
N TYR A 397 -2.40 -9.86 12.23
CA TYR A 397 -1.52 -10.52 11.26
C TYR A 397 -1.03 -9.51 10.22
N ASN A 398 0.18 -9.69 9.68
CA ASN A 398 0.80 -8.77 8.73
C ASN A 398 0.79 -7.30 9.20
N SER A 399 0.90 -7.03 10.50
CA SER A 399 0.87 -5.66 11.03
C SER A 399 1.39 -5.60 12.47
N ASN A 400 1.97 -4.45 12.83
CA ASN A 400 2.40 -4.13 14.20
C ASN A 400 1.68 -2.85 14.68
N PRO A 401 0.34 -2.91 14.99
CA PRO A 401 -0.47 -1.72 15.29
C PRO A 401 0.03 -0.90 16.48
N VAL A 402 0.61 -1.50 17.52
CA VAL A 402 1.15 -0.76 18.66
C VAL A 402 2.26 0.20 18.22
N ALA A 403 3.08 -0.19 17.25
CA ALA A 403 4.13 0.68 16.69
C ALA A 403 3.64 1.64 15.61
N VAL A 404 2.60 1.29 14.82
CA VAL A 404 2.30 2.02 13.57
C VAL A 404 0.93 2.68 13.52
N ALA A 405 -0.03 2.30 14.37
CA ALA A 405 -1.36 2.89 14.35
C ALA A 405 -1.35 4.29 14.99
N PRO A 406 -2.16 5.25 14.47
CA PRO A 406 -2.23 6.58 15.04
C PRO A 406 -2.84 6.56 16.45
N GLU A 407 -2.60 7.61 17.23
CA GLU A 407 -3.01 7.73 18.65
C GLU A 407 -2.42 6.58 19.51
N SER A 408 -1.12 6.32 19.39
CA SER A 408 -0.42 5.18 19.97
C SER A 408 -0.70 4.96 21.47
N GLY A 409 -0.86 6.02 22.25
CA GLY A 409 -1.23 5.90 23.68
C GLY A 409 -2.58 5.20 23.90
N LYS A 410 -3.59 5.48 23.06
CA LYS A 410 -4.89 4.79 23.12
C LYS A 410 -4.78 3.34 22.62
N VAL A 411 -3.93 3.12 21.62
CA VAL A 411 -3.68 1.77 21.10
C VAL A 411 -3.08 0.91 22.21
N VAL A 412 -2.05 1.39 22.90
CA VAL A 412 -1.44 0.71 24.03
C VAL A 412 -2.48 0.41 25.13
N GLN A 413 -3.25 1.43 25.55
CA GLN A 413 -4.32 1.24 26.55
C GLN A 413 -5.34 0.18 26.13
N GLY A 414 -5.69 0.14 24.85
CA GLY A 414 -6.59 -0.88 24.32
C GLY A 414 -6.00 -2.28 24.36
N PHE A 415 -4.71 -2.42 24.02
CA PHE A 415 -4.01 -3.71 24.05
C PHE A 415 -3.67 -4.19 25.48
N GLU A 416 -3.55 -3.28 26.44
CA GLU A 416 -3.34 -3.60 27.87
C GLU A 416 -4.57 -4.21 28.56
N ARG A 417 -5.73 -4.12 27.94
CA ARG A 417 -6.97 -4.68 28.50
C ARG A 417 -6.84 -6.19 28.72
N GLU A 418 -6.91 -6.65 29.95
CA GLU A 418 -6.87 -8.08 30.28
C GLU A 418 -8.14 -8.84 29.81
N ASP A 419 -9.26 -8.13 29.58
CA ASP A 419 -10.48 -8.68 29.01
C ASP A 419 -10.49 -8.75 27.46
N LEU A 420 -9.44 -8.26 26.80
CA LEU A 420 -9.25 -8.39 25.36
C LEU A 420 -8.38 -9.63 25.05
N PHE A 421 -8.97 -10.63 24.44
CA PHE A 421 -8.22 -11.79 23.95
C PHE A 421 -7.46 -11.43 22.67
N THR A 422 -6.13 -11.46 22.71
CA THR A 422 -5.28 -11.03 21.58
C THR A 422 -4.44 -12.19 21.04
N VAL A 423 -4.58 -12.49 19.76
CA VAL A 423 -3.74 -13.45 19.03
C VAL A 423 -2.93 -12.70 17.97
N VAL A 424 -1.61 -12.90 17.95
CA VAL A 424 -0.71 -12.25 17.00
C VAL A 424 0.02 -13.30 16.16
N LEU A 425 -0.08 -13.20 14.83
CA LEU A 425 0.69 -14.02 13.90
C LEU A 425 1.91 -13.21 13.46
N GLU A 426 3.12 -13.63 13.86
CA GLU A 426 4.33 -12.84 13.67
C GLU A 426 5.60 -13.72 13.54
N HIS A 427 6.67 -13.15 12.99
CA HIS A 427 7.98 -13.79 12.91
C HIS A 427 8.85 -13.53 14.13
N PHE A 428 8.66 -12.37 14.75
CA PHE A 428 9.47 -11.89 15.88
C PHE A 428 8.57 -11.34 16.98
N GLN A 429 9.10 -11.21 18.17
CA GLN A 429 8.42 -10.54 19.26
C GLN A 429 8.48 -9.03 19.03
N THR A 430 7.40 -8.47 18.47
CA THR A 430 7.22 -7.05 18.19
C THR A 430 6.49 -6.34 19.32
N ASP A 431 6.43 -4.99 19.27
CA ASP A 431 5.69 -4.20 20.27
C ASP A 431 4.24 -4.68 20.42
N THR A 432 3.57 -5.08 19.33
CA THR A 432 2.22 -5.65 19.41
C THR A 432 2.23 -7.04 20.03
N ALA A 433 3.22 -7.85 19.71
CA ALA A 433 3.32 -9.21 20.24
C ALA A 433 3.47 -9.23 21.77
N ASP A 434 4.09 -8.23 22.37
CA ASP A 434 4.23 -8.12 23.84
C ASP A 434 2.89 -8.11 24.58
N TYR A 435 1.81 -7.68 23.92
CA TYR A 435 0.45 -7.64 24.48
C TYR A 435 -0.41 -8.85 24.10
N ALA A 436 0.14 -9.80 23.32
CA ALA A 436 -0.61 -10.97 22.90
C ALA A 436 -0.88 -11.96 24.04
N ASP A 437 -1.99 -12.69 23.98
CA ASP A 437 -2.22 -13.89 24.79
C ASP A 437 -1.57 -15.11 24.13
N PHE A 438 -1.55 -15.12 22.78
CA PHE A 438 -0.82 -16.10 21.98
C PHE A 438 -0.07 -15.44 20.83
N ILE A 439 1.18 -15.87 20.62
CA ILE A 439 1.93 -15.56 19.39
C ILE A 439 2.04 -16.85 18.59
N LEU A 440 1.55 -16.82 17.34
CA LEU A 440 1.66 -17.93 16.41
C LEU A 440 2.74 -17.63 15.37
N PRO A 441 3.76 -18.49 15.21
CA PRO A 441 4.83 -18.26 14.24
C PRO A 441 4.30 -18.34 12.80
N ALA A 442 4.59 -17.30 12.02
CA ALA A 442 4.29 -17.27 10.59
C ALA A 442 5.47 -17.79 9.77
N THR A 443 5.17 -18.37 8.60
CA THR A 443 6.18 -18.70 7.59
C THR A 443 6.69 -17.44 6.91
N THR A 444 7.99 -17.41 6.58
CA THR A 444 8.53 -16.37 5.71
C THR A 444 8.20 -16.66 4.24
N GLN A 445 8.34 -15.67 3.37
CA GLN A 445 8.08 -15.80 1.94
C GLN A 445 8.96 -16.83 1.21
N LEU A 446 10.00 -17.34 1.83
CA LEU A 446 10.84 -18.44 1.29
C LEU A 446 10.31 -19.83 1.67
N GLU A 447 9.29 -19.91 2.50
CA GLU A 447 8.77 -21.14 3.11
C GLU A 447 7.34 -21.48 2.71
N HIS A 448 6.69 -20.64 1.90
CA HIS A 448 5.31 -20.90 1.45
C HIS A 448 5.09 -20.53 -0.01
N TRP A 449 4.01 -21.05 -0.56
CA TRP A 449 3.49 -20.67 -1.88
C TRP A 449 2.41 -19.60 -1.75
N ASP A 450 2.44 -18.62 -2.66
CA ASP A 450 1.37 -17.63 -2.79
C ASP A 450 1.31 -17.08 -4.22
N ILE A 451 0.32 -16.24 -4.51
CA ILE A 451 0.16 -15.53 -5.78
C ILE A 451 0.26 -14.04 -5.49
N HIS A 452 1.18 -13.37 -6.17
CA HIS A 452 1.42 -11.93 -6.01
C HIS A 452 0.92 -11.16 -7.24
N ALA A 453 -0.09 -10.31 -7.05
CA ALA A 453 -0.65 -9.46 -8.11
C ALA A 453 -1.06 -8.07 -7.58
N SER A 454 -0.85 -7.80 -6.29
CA SER A 454 -1.41 -6.62 -5.61
C SER A 454 -0.90 -5.30 -6.15
N TYR A 455 0.33 -5.24 -6.66
CA TYR A 455 0.96 -4.03 -7.23
C TYR A 455 1.27 -4.14 -8.72
N GLY A 456 0.60 -5.01 -9.45
CA GLY A 456 0.84 -5.19 -10.88
C GLY A 456 2.11 -5.97 -11.18
N HIS A 457 2.36 -7.02 -10.42
CA HIS A 457 3.44 -7.99 -10.69
C HIS A 457 3.32 -8.55 -12.11
N THR A 458 4.42 -8.67 -12.83
CA THR A 458 4.49 -9.20 -14.21
C THR A 458 5.38 -10.42 -14.29
#